data_856613aa0cf34adfd0d7972baa45d4ab
#
_entry.id   856613aa0cf34adfd0d7972baa45d4ab
#
_cell.length_a   1.000
_cell.length_b   1.000
_cell.length_c   1.000
_cell.angle_alpha   90.00
_cell.angle_beta   90.00
_cell.angle_gamma   90.00
#
_symmetry.space_group_name_H-M   'P 1'
#
loop_
_entity.id
_entity.type
_entity.pdbx_description
1 polymer ?
#
loop_
_entity_poly.entity_id
_entity_poly.type
_entity_poly.pdbx_seq_one_letter_code
_entity_poly.pdbx_strand_id
1 'polypeptide(L)'
;MSDRLDAFVVVAPGLEQLVLDEVVRLGVRPASATHGGVNCTVTWPQLWSMHLQLRMATRVLVRVGRWKADGFDTLRAGLQRIDWSAWLPAGEGVSVSASTDGRSKLFHTGAIEERVAEAIGRREGEQQVLVRVQRDVVTLSLDATGPSLHRRGYRGVAGKAPLRETLAAAVVVASGWDAKRPFVDPFCGSGTLLVEAAMIARRMAPGRHRAFAFQQWPSFDDDRWQRLLRGADADVIDRCPEIVGSDRDAGAVEAALANAEAAEIGRAHV
;
A
#
# COMPACT_ATOMS: atom_id res chain seq x y z
N MET A 1 -18.42 -0.39 -16.28
CA MET A 1 -17.82 -0.65 -14.95
C MET A 1 -18.47 0.26 -13.92
N SER A 2 -18.65 -0.20 -12.69
CA SER A 2 -19.13 0.66 -11.60
C SER A 2 -18.10 1.79 -11.35
N ASP A 3 -18.58 3.03 -11.18
CA ASP A 3 -17.74 4.16 -10.81
C ASP A 3 -17.15 4.03 -9.39
N ARG A 4 -17.60 3.01 -8.64
CA ARG A 4 -17.18 2.74 -7.27
C ARG A 4 -16.61 1.33 -7.11
N LEU A 5 -15.49 1.25 -6.43
CA LEU A 5 -14.72 0.04 -6.16
C LEU A 5 -14.81 -0.30 -4.66
N ASP A 6 -14.97 -1.58 -4.34
CA ASP A 6 -14.79 -2.09 -2.98
C ASP A 6 -13.27 -2.27 -2.73
N ALA A 7 -12.70 -1.49 -1.83
CA ALA A 7 -11.28 -1.54 -1.53
C ALA A 7 -11.02 -1.98 -0.08
N PHE A 8 -9.87 -2.62 0.10
CA PHE A 8 -9.35 -3.01 1.41
C PHE A 8 -7.92 -2.53 1.56
N VAL A 9 -7.70 -1.65 2.52
CA VAL A 9 -6.37 -1.15 2.86
C VAL A 9 -5.75 -2.07 3.89
N VAL A 10 -4.70 -2.79 3.52
CA VAL A 10 -3.98 -3.70 4.42
C VAL A 10 -3.08 -2.90 5.34
N VAL A 11 -3.14 -3.20 6.62
CA VAL A 11 -2.45 -2.45 7.68
C VAL A 11 -1.75 -3.42 8.64
N ALA A 12 -0.64 -3.00 9.23
CA ALA A 12 -0.05 -3.73 10.34
C ALA A 12 -1.01 -3.74 11.55
N PRO A 13 -1.14 -4.87 12.27
CA PRO A 13 -2.04 -4.97 13.42
C PRO A 13 -1.79 -3.85 14.45
N GLY A 14 -2.86 -3.24 14.94
CA GLY A 14 -2.82 -2.13 15.90
C GLY A 14 -2.77 -0.72 15.27
N LEU A 15 -2.61 -0.60 13.96
CA LEU A 15 -2.57 0.69 13.26
C LEU A 15 -3.87 0.99 12.50
N GLU A 16 -4.89 0.15 12.61
CA GLU A 16 -6.10 0.23 11.81
C GLU A 16 -6.83 1.57 11.97
N GLN A 17 -6.87 2.11 13.20
CA GLN A 17 -7.54 3.39 13.44
C GLN A 17 -6.74 4.56 12.86
N LEU A 18 -5.41 4.56 12.98
CA LEU A 18 -4.57 5.61 12.40
C LEU A 18 -4.69 5.65 10.86
N VAL A 19 -4.76 4.48 10.23
CA VAL A 19 -4.95 4.40 8.77
C VAL A 19 -6.38 4.75 8.38
N LEU A 20 -7.40 4.42 9.18
CA LEU A 20 -8.76 4.90 8.95
C LEU A 20 -8.82 6.42 8.92
N ASP A 21 -8.17 7.09 9.88
CA ASP A 21 -8.11 8.55 9.95
C ASP A 21 -7.38 9.13 8.72
N GLU A 22 -6.34 8.45 8.22
CA GLU A 22 -5.64 8.80 6.97
C GLU A 22 -6.57 8.69 5.75
N VAL A 23 -7.27 7.58 5.61
CA VAL A 23 -8.25 7.30 4.54
C VAL A 23 -9.38 8.35 4.53
N VAL A 24 -9.92 8.67 5.71
CA VAL A 24 -11.01 9.66 5.88
C VAL A 24 -10.53 11.07 5.53
N ARG A 25 -9.29 11.43 5.88
CA ARG A 25 -8.68 12.74 5.49
C ARG A 25 -8.52 12.89 3.98
N LEU A 26 -8.34 11.80 3.25
CA LEU A 26 -8.33 11.78 1.79
C LEU A 26 -9.74 11.87 1.16
N GLY A 27 -10.78 12.10 1.96
CA GLY A 27 -12.17 12.23 1.49
C GLY A 27 -12.82 10.91 1.09
N VAL A 28 -12.25 9.76 1.50
CA VAL A 28 -12.81 8.44 1.21
C VAL A 28 -13.88 8.09 2.24
N ARG A 29 -15.12 7.96 1.78
CA ARG A 29 -16.29 7.55 2.60
C ARG A 29 -17.27 6.75 1.74
N PRO A 30 -17.88 5.66 2.26
CA PRO A 30 -17.71 5.12 3.63
C PRO A 30 -16.36 4.41 3.81
N ALA A 31 -15.85 4.46 5.03
CA ALA A 31 -14.66 3.73 5.46
C ALA A 31 -14.84 3.21 6.90
N SER A 32 -14.27 2.05 7.22
CA SER A 32 -14.36 1.44 8.56
C SER A 32 -13.13 0.57 8.86
N ALA A 33 -12.58 0.73 10.06
CA ALA A 33 -11.52 -0.14 10.55
C ALA A 33 -12.04 -1.54 10.85
N THR A 34 -11.22 -2.54 10.55
CA THR A 34 -11.44 -3.94 10.90
C THR A 34 -10.09 -4.59 11.15
N HIS A 35 -10.09 -5.80 11.71
CA HIS A 35 -8.84 -6.51 11.96
C HIS A 35 -7.97 -6.64 10.69
N GLY A 36 -6.75 -6.13 10.76
CA GLY A 36 -5.75 -6.16 9.68
C GLY A 36 -5.95 -5.10 8.60
N GLY A 37 -6.91 -4.16 8.74
CA GLY A 37 -7.05 -3.10 7.74
C GLY A 37 -8.29 -2.24 7.82
N VAL A 38 -8.54 -1.53 6.71
CA VAL A 38 -9.67 -0.62 6.55
C VAL A 38 -10.48 -1.02 5.32
N ASN A 39 -11.78 -1.26 5.51
CA ASN A 39 -12.73 -1.41 4.41
C ASN A 39 -13.16 -0.03 3.93
N CYS A 40 -13.21 0.19 2.64
CA CYS A 40 -13.72 1.44 2.08
C CYS A 40 -14.27 1.25 0.66
N THR A 41 -15.10 2.20 0.24
CA THR A 41 -15.60 2.29 -1.13
C THR A 41 -15.00 3.53 -1.77
N VAL A 42 -14.35 3.36 -2.92
CA VAL A 42 -13.57 4.41 -3.58
C VAL A 42 -13.97 4.58 -5.05
N THR A 43 -13.75 5.77 -5.59
CA THR A 43 -13.68 6.00 -7.02
C THR A 43 -12.27 5.73 -7.54
N TRP A 44 -12.07 5.63 -8.85
CA TRP A 44 -10.75 5.47 -9.46
C TRP A 44 -9.75 6.57 -9.03
N PRO A 45 -10.10 7.87 -9.06
CA PRO A 45 -9.20 8.91 -8.58
C PRO A 45 -8.86 8.79 -7.09
N GLN A 46 -9.81 8.37 -6.26
CA GLN A 46 -9.56 8.14 -4.84
C GLN A 46 -8.62 6.94 -4.61
N LEU A 47 -8.77 5.84 -5.38
CA LEU A 47 -7.84 4.72 -5.36
C LEU A 47 -6.41 5.18 -5.65
N TRP A 48 -6.23 5.97 -6.69
CA TRP A 48 -4.92 6.50 -7.08
C TRP A 48 -4.36 7.47 -6.03
N SER A 49 -5.19 8.37 -5.52
CA SER A 49 -4.82 9.30 -4.45
C SER A 49 -4.38 8.56 -3.18
N MET A 50 -5.06 7.47 -2.81
CA MET A 50 -4.67 6.63 -1.68
C MET A 50 -3.28 6.03 -1.87
N HIS A 51 -2.95 5.52 -3.06
CA HIS A 51 -1.61 4.98 -3.34
C HIS A 51 -0.52 6.05 -3.27
N LEU A 52 -0.84 7.26 -3.70
CA LEU A 52 0.07 8.39 -3.65
C LEU A 52 0.30 8.90 -2.22
N GLN A 53 -0.75 8.95 -1.39
CA GLN A 53 -0.76 9.71 -0.14
C GLN A 53 -0.68 8.86 1.15
N LEU A 54 -1.11 7.57 1.14
CA LEU A 54 -1.12 6.75 2.34
C LEU A 54 0.29 6.44 2.84
N ARG A 55 0.56 6.78 4.10
CA ARG A 55 1.87 6.63 4.74
C ARG A 55 2.01 5.34 5.53
N MET A 56 0.93 4.92 6.20
CA MET A 56 0.97 3.83 7.17
C MET A 56 0.41 2.51 6.64
N ALA A 57 -0.24 2.54 5.48
CA ALA A 57 -0.77 1.35 4.80
C ALA A 57 0.34 0.49 4.18
N THR A 58 0.13 -0.82 4.16
CA THR A 58 1.04 -1.78 3.53
C THR A 58 0.70 -2.00 2.06
N ARG A 59 -0.59 -2.17 1.75
CA ARG A 59 -1.14 -2.41 0.41
C ARG A 59 -2.57 -1.89 0.32
N VAL A 60 -3.02 -1.65 -0.90
CA VAL A 60 -4.44 -1.42 -1.20
C VAL A 60 -4.90 -2.50 -2.17
N LEU A 61 -5.91 -3.24 -1.78
CA LEU A 61 -6.53 -4.31 -2.56
C LEU A 61 -7.87 -3.84 -3.10
N VAL A 62 -8.20 -4.19 -4.33
CA VAL A 62 -9.53 -3.99 -4.90
C VAL A 62 -10.24 -5.34 -4.96
N ARG A 63 -11.40 -5.45 -4.29
CA ARG A 63 -12.22 -6.65 -4.30
C ARG A 63 -13.04 -6.69 -5.59
N VAL A 64 -12.80 -7.72 -6.39
CA VAL A 64 -13.46 -7.91 -7.68
C VAL A 64 -14.57 -8.95 -7.63
N GLY A 65 -14.63 -9.73 -6.54
CA GLY A 65 -15.68 -10.71 -6.35
C GLY A 65 -15.80 -11.17 -4.89
N ARG A 66 -17.05 -11.46 -4.49
CA ARG A 66 -17.37 -12.07 -3.20
C ARG A 66 -18.60 -12.95 -3.34
N TRP A 67 -18.45 -14.26 -3.03
CA TRP A 67 -19.54 -15.22 -3.14
C TRP A 67 -19.34 -16.41 -2.19
N LYS A 68 -20.41 -17.16 -1.94
CA LYS A 68 -20.34 -18.39 -1.18
C LYS A 68 -19.84 -19.53 -2.07
N ALA A 69 -18.81 -20.27 -1.60
CA ALA A 69 -18.27 -21.42 -2.29
C ALA A 69 -17.92 -22.51 -1.28
N ASP A 70 -18.64 -23.60 -1.35
CA ASP A 70 -18.45 -24.78 -0.51
C ASP A 70 -17.80 -25.97 -1.25
N GLY A 71 -17.36 -25.74 -2.49
CA GLY A 71 -16.67 -26.68 -3.35
C GLY A 71 -16.07 -26.01 -4.58
N PHE A 72 -15.28 -26.75 -5.36
CA PHE A 72 -14.60 -26.23 -6.55
C PHE A 72 -15.56 -25.82 -7.66
N ASP A 73 -16.72 -26.46 -7.79
CA ASP A 73 -17.73 -26.10 -8.81
C ASP A 73 -18.34 -24.71 -8.50
N THR A 74 -18.67 -24.46 -7.24
CA THR A 74 -19.16 -23.14 -6.78
C THR A 74 -18.07 -22.07 -6.82
N LEU A 75 -16.82 -22.44 -6.59
CA LEU A 75 -15.67 -21.55 -6.81
C LEU A 75 -15.58 -21.15 -8.29
N ARG A 76 -15.58 -22.13 -9.20
CA ARG A 76 -15.51 -21.91 -10.65
C ARG A 76 -16.66 -21.05 -11.16
N ALA A 77 -17.89 -21.36 -10.75
CA ALA A 77 -19.07 -20.58 -11.13
C ALA A 77 -18.97 -19.10 -10.70
N GLY A 78 -18.35 -18.81 -9.57
CA GLY A 78 -18.09 -17.43 -9.15
C GLY A 78 -17.03 -16.74 -10.00
N LEU A 79 -15.94 -17.43 -10.33
CA LEU A 79 -14.85 -16.91 -11.16
C LEU A 79 -15.31 -16.56 -12.58
N GLN A 80 -16.23 -17.35 -13.16
CA GLN A 80 -16.78 -17.12 -14.49
C GLN A 80 -17.65 -15.86 -14.61
N ARG A 81 -18.12 -15.30 -13.48
CA ARG A 81 -18.91 -14.06 -13.44
C ARG A 81 -18.03 -12.80 -13.47
N ILE A 82 -16.72 -12.95 -13.32
CA ILE A 82 -15.79 -11.83 -13.29
C ILE A 82 -15.33 -11.55 -14.71
N ASP A 83 -15.55 -10.32 -15.16
CA ASP A 83 -14.97 -9.84 -16.41
C ASP A 83 -13.50 -9.48 -16.19
N TRP A 84 -12.62 -10.44 -16.43
CA TRP A 84 -11.17 -10.27 -16.26
C TRP A 84 -10.57 -9.25 -17.21
N SER A 85 -11.16 -9.03 -18.38
CA SER A 85 -10.66 -8.04 -19.35
C SER A 85 -10.76 -6.60 -18.85
N ALA A 86 -11.65 -6.35 -17.90
CA ALA A 86 -11.78 -5.05 -17.25
C ALA A 86 -10.62 -4.72 -16.28
N TRP A 87 -9.88 -5.75 -15.85
CA TRP A 87 -8.85 -5.64 -14.82
C TRP A 87 -7.43 -5.96 -15.30
N LEU A 88 -7.33 -6.89 -16.24
CA LEU A 88 -6.07 -7.45 -16.68
C LEU A 88 -5.84 -7.14 -18.15
N PRO A 89 -4.68 -6.56 -18.53
CA PRO A 89 -4.32 -6.39 -19.93
C PRO A 89 -4.28 -7.73 -20.67
N ALA A 90 -4.47 -7.70 -21.96
CA ALA A 90 -4.39 -8.91 -22.79
C ALA A 90 -2.97 -9.50 -22.76
N GLY A 91 -2.84 -10.77 -22.39
CA GLY A 91 -1.56 -11.49 -22.38
C GLY A 91 -0.79 -11.43 -21.06
N GLU A 92 -1.17 -10.59 -20.09
CA GLU A 92 -0.51 -10.57 -18.79
C GLU A 92 -0.85 -11.79 -17.93
N GLY A 93 0.18 -12.36 -17.29
CA GLY A 93 0.04 -13.42 -16.31
C GLY A 93 -0.36 -12.91 -14.94
N VAL A 94 -0.78 -13.83 -14.07
CA VAL A 94 -1.14 -13.53 -12.68
C VAL A 94 -0.38 -14.45 -11.72
N SER A 95 -0.10 -13.93 -10.54
CA SER A 95 0.36 -14.71 -9.39
C SER A 95 -0.79 -14.80 -8.40
N VAL A 96 -1.25 -16.00 -8.10
CA VAL A 96 -2.38 -16.23 -7.19
C VAL A 96 -1.87 -16.66 -5.82
N SER A 97 -2.42 -16.07 -4.77
CA SER A 97 -2.18 -16.47 -3.39
C SER A 97 -3.49 -16.67 -2.67
N ALA A 98 -3.68 -17.84 -2.07
CA ALA A 98 -4.87 -18.18 -1.33
C ALA A 98 -4.61 -18.29 0.18
N SER A 99 -5.62 -17.91 0.96
CA SER A 99 -5.64 -18.09 2.41
C SER A 99 -7.02 -18.59 2.86
N THR A 100 -7.03 -19.47 3.88
CA THR A 100 -8.27 -20.01 4.45
C THR A 100 -8.28 -19.87 5.96
N ASP A 101 -9.46 -19.88 6.56
CA ASP A 101 -9.63 -19.84 8.02
C ASP A 101 -9.59 -21.25 8.66
N GLY A 102 -9.34 -22.31 7.86
CA GLY A 102 -9.34 -23.70 8.30
C GLY A 102 -10.72 -24.26 8.70
N ARG A 103 -11.79 -23.47 8.61
CA ARG A 103 -13.18 -23.87 8.92
C ARG A 103 -14.05 -24.00 7.69
N SER A 104 -13.54 -23.55 6.55
CA SER A 104 -14.20 -23.62 5.25
C SER A 104 -14.00 -24.99 4.63
N LYS A 105 -14.97 -25.47 3.84
CA LYS A 105 -14.87 -26.71 3.09
C LYS A 105 -13.75 -26.66 2.04
N LEU A 106 -13.53 -25.48 1.45
CA LEU A 106 -12.37 -25.19 0.62
C LEU A 106 -11.20 -24.75 1.52
N PHE A 107 -10.31 -25.68 1.86
CA PHE A 107 -9.18 -25.42 2.77
C PHE A 107 -7.81 -25.68 2.13
N HIS A 108 -7.73 -26.38 1.01
CA HIS A 108 -6.49 -26.61 0.27
C HIS A 108 -6.09 -25.40 -0.57
N THR A 109 -5.23 -24.54 -0.04
CA THR A 109 -4.83 -23.28 -0.69
C THR A 109 -4.21 -23.50 -2.07
N GLY A 110 -3.28 -24.46 -2.23
CA GLY A 110 -2.66 -24.74 -3.52
C GLY A 110 -3.67 -25.14 -4.61
N ALA A 111 -4.68 -25.97 -4.26
CA ALA A 111 -5.73 -26.32 -5.22
C ALA A 111 -6.63 -25.14 -5.58
N ILE A 112 -6.87 -24.20 -4.63
CA ILE A 112 -7.60 -22.96 -4.90
C ILE A 112 -6.79 -22.08 -5.85
N GLU A 113 -5.50 -21.90 -5.59
CA GLU A 113 -4.59 -21.09 -6.42
C GLU A 113 -4.54 -21.60 -7.85
N GLU A 114 -4.38 -22.91 -8.03
CA GLU A 114 -4.37 -23.56 -9.35
C GLU A 114 -5.68 -23.31 -10.11
N ARG A 115 -6.85 -23.55 -9.47
CA ARG A 115 -8.16 -23.37 -10.10
C ARG A 115 -8.45 -21.92 -10.46
N VAL A 116 -8.00 -20.98 -9.65
CA VAL A 116 -8.15 -19.55 -9.94
C VAL A 116 -7.25 -19.15 -11.11
N ALA A 117 -5.99 -19.58 -11.12
CA ALA A 117 -5.08 -19.32 -12.24
C ALA A 117 -5.59 -19.92 -13.57
N GLU A 118 -6.14 -21.16 -13.53
CA GLU A 118 -6.77 -21.79 -14.69
C GLU A 118 -7.99 -21.01 -15.19
N ALA A 119 -8.85 -20.53 -14.29
CA ALA A 119 -10.05 -19.78 -14.67
C ALA A 119 -9.71 -18.42 -15.29
N ILE A 120 -8.61 -17.79 -14.89
CA ILE A 120 -8.09 -16.56 -15.48
C ILE A 120 -7.44 -16.88 -16.85
N GLY A 121 -7.02 -18.13 -17.08
CA GLY A 121 -6.37 -18.58 -18.31
C GLY A 121 -4.92 -18.10 -18.46
N ARG A 122 -4.27 -17.66 -17.36
CA ARG A 122 -2.94 -17.05 -17.40
C ARG A 122 -2.17 -17.39 -16.14
N ARG A 123 -1.01 -17.99 -16.32
CA ARG A 123 -0.09 -18.33 -15.22
C ARG A 123 1.18 -17.51 -15.34
N GLU A 124 1.85 -17.26 -14.22
CA GLU A 124 3.15 -16.60 -14.12
C GLU A 124 3.15 -15.13 -14.62
N GLY A 125 2.84 -14.21 -13.73
CA GLY A 125 2.87 -12.79 -13.99
C GLY A 125 2.96 -11.95 -12.72
N GLU A 126 3.15 -10.66 -12.90
CA GLU A 126 3.38 -9.73 -11.78
C GLU A 126 2.10 -9.34 -11.04
N GLN A 127 0.93 -9.39 -11.72
CA GLN A 127 -0.32 -9.04 -11.08
C GLN A 127 -0.69 -10.06 -10.00
N GLN A 128 -0.73 -9.61 -8.76
CA GLN A 128 -1.13 -10.42 -7.62
C GLN A 128 -2.65 -10.52 -7.51
N VAL A 129 -3.17 -11.75 -7.44
CA VAL A 129 -4.57 -12.07 -7.16
C VAL A 129 -4.64 -12.75 -5.79
N LEU A 130 -5.36 -12.15 -4.85
CA LEU A 130 -5.51 -12.68 -3.51
C LEU A 130 -6.88 -13.29 -3.34
N VAL A 131 -6.90 -14.55 -2.88
CA VAL A 131 -8.12 -15.32 -2.61
C VAL A 131 -8.20 -15.59 -1.11
N ARG A 132 -9.22 -15.05 -0.46
CA ARG A 132 -9.49 -15.35 0.94
C ARG A 132 -10.77 -16.15 1.05
N VAL A 133 -10.68 -17.33 1.67
CA VAL A 133 -11.85 -18.16 1.96
C VAL A 133 -12.09 -18.16 3.46
N GLN A 134 -13.26 -17.69 3.85
CA GLN A 134 -13.63 -17.58 5.26
C GLN A 134 -15.11 -17.95 5.45
N ARG A 135 -15.36 -19.02 6.25
CA ARG A 135 -16.70 -19.57 6.46
C ARG A 135 -17.44 -19.82 5.14
N ASP A 136 -16.80 -20.52 4.23
CA ASP A 136 -17.28 -20.82 2.88
C ASP A 136 -17.62 -19.57 2.02
N VAL A 137 -17.14 -18.39 2.40
CA VAL A 137 -17.22 -17.17 1.58
C VAL A 137 -15.85 -16.89 0.97
N VAL A 138 -15.81 -16.91 -0.36
CA VAL A 138 -14.66 -16.48 -1.15
C VAL A 138 -14.71 -14.98 -1.31
N THR A 139 -13.60 -14.31 -1.02
CA THR A 139 -13.34 -12.93 -1.37
C THR A 139 -12.12 -12.92 -2.29
N LEU A 140 -12.29 -12.42 -3.49
CA LEU A 140 -11.24 -12.32 -4.49
C LEU A 140 -10.86 -10.86 -4.69
N SER A 141 -9.56 -10.57 -4.58
CA SER A 141 -9.03 -9.22 -4.66
C SER A 141 -7.84 -9.16 -5.59
N LEU A 142 -7.69 -8.04 -6.28
CA LEU A 142 -6.48 -7.67 -7.02
C LEU A 142 -5.63 -6.74 -6.15
N ASP A 143 -4.33 -6.98 -6.12
CA ASP A 143 -3.39 -6.04 -5.51
C ASP A 143 -3.19 -4.85 -6.47
N ALA A 144 -3.72 -3.70 -6.09
CA ALA A 144 -3.55 -2.47 -6.84
C ALA A 144 -2.17 -1.82 -6.62
N THR A 145 -1.43 -2.30 -5.61
CA THR A 145 -0.18 -1.67 -5.14
C THR A 145 1.05 -2.19 -5.88
N GLY A 146 1.16 -3.50 -6.08
CA GLY A 146 2.40 -4.15 -6.53
C GLY A 146 3.42 -4.25 -5.38
N PRO A 147 4.66 -3.78 -5.53
CA PRO A 147 5.61 -3.73 -4.41
C PRO A 147 5.02 -2.96 -3.23
N SER A 148 5.16 -3.50 -2.00
CA SER A 148 4.52 -2.94 -0.79
C SER A 148 4.80 -1.45 -0.59
N LEU A 149 3.84 -0.71 -0.02
CA LEU A 149 3.90 0.75 0.13
C LEU A 149 5.08 1.25 0.98
N HIS A 150 5.65 0.42 1.85
CA HIS A 150 6.86 0.79 2.58
C HIS A 150 8.07 1.02 1.66
N ARG A 151 8.09 0.44 0.45
CA ARG A 151 9.16 0.70 -0.54
C ARG A 151 8.92 2.06 -1.20
N ARG A 152 9.34 3.15 -0.52
CA ARG A 152 9.16 4.54 -1.00
C ARG A 152 10.02 4.88 -2.20
N GLY A 153 11.12 4.16 -2.42
CA GLY A 153 12.10 4.41 -3.48
C GLY A 153 13.36 5.13 -3.00
N TYR A 154 13.37 5.78 -1.84
CA TYR A 154 14.54 6.51 -1.36
C TYR A 154 15.61 5.63 -0.68
N ARG A 155 15.25 4.42 -0.23
CA ARG A 155 16.21 3.56 0.48
C ARG A 155 17.15 2.87 -0.50
N GLY A 156 18.36 3.43 -0.65
CA GLY A 156 19.45 2.81 -1.40
C GLY A 156 20.32 1.90 -0.53
N VAL A 157 20.58 2.30 0.71
CA VAL A 157 21.40 1.56 1.67
C VAL A 157 20.54 1.11 2.84
N ALA A 158 20.46 -0.20 3.04
CA ALA A 158 19.73 -0.78 4.16
C ALA A 158 20.71 -1.15 5.28
N GLY A 159 20.41 -0.77 6.52
CA GLY A 159 21.08 -1.30 7.70
C GLY A 159 20.75 -2.79 7.95
N LYS A 160 21.36 -3.40 8.97
CA LYS A 160 21.19 -4.83 9.29
C LYS A 160 19.75 -5.23 9.62
N ALA A 161 18.91 -4.32 10.14
CA ALA A 161 17.51 -4.55 10.50
C ALA A 161 16.70 -3.23 10.36
N PRO A 162 16.45 -2.73 9.14
CA PRO A 162 15.85 -1.42 8.98
C PRO A 162 14.36 -1.44 9.39
N LEU A 163 13.92 -0.40 10.09
CA LEU A 163 12.50 -0.15 10.33
C LEU A 163 11.81 0.08 8.98
N ARG A 164 10.64 -0.53 8.79
CA ARG A 164 9.84 -0.25 7.57
C ARG A 164 9.31 1.18 7.62
N GLU A 165 9.32 1.84 6.48
CA GLU A 165 8.91 3.24 6.32
C GLU A 165 7.46 3.47 6.79
N THR A 166 6.56 2.52 6.52
CA THR A 166 5.17 2.59 6.99
C THR A 166 5.05 2.53 8.51
N LEU A 167 5.92 1.77 9.17
CA LEU A 167 5.98 1.71 10.65
C LEU A 167 6.64 2.96 11.21
N ALA A 168 7.69 3.48 10.57
CA ALA A 168 8.32 4.73 10.97
C ALA A 168 7.32 5.89 10.89
N ALA A 169 6.58 6.02 9.79
CA ALA A 169 5.50 7.00 9.66
C ALA A 169 4.45 6.85 10.77
N ALA A 170 4.07 5.60 11.11
CA ALA A 170 3.12 5.34 12.19
C ALA A 170 3.66 5.79 13.56
N VAL A 171 4.93 5.56 13.85
CA VAL A 171 5.59 6.04 15.10
C VAL A 171 5.56 7.56 15.16
N VAL A 172 5.96 8.26 14.09
CA VAL A 172 5.93 9.72 14.02
C VAL A 172 4.52 10.27 14.23
N VAL A 173 3.51 9.70 13.56
CA VAL A 173 2.12 10.14 13.73
C VAL A 173 1.58 9.83 15.13
N ALA A 174 1.83 8.62 15.65
CA ALA A 174 1.36 8.21 16.97
C ALA A 174 2.02 8.97 18.11
N SER A 175 3.22 9.54 17.91
CA SER A 175 3.89 10.38 18.92
C SER A 175 3.16 11.70 19.16
N GLY A 176 2.19 12.07 18.31
CA GLY A 176 1.51 13.36 18.37
C GLY A 176 2.39 14.54 17.98
N TRP A 177 3.51 14.29 17.29
CA TRP A 177 4.36 15.38 16.79
C TRP A 177 3.60 16.23 15.75
N ASP A 178 3.62 17.55 15.96
CA ASP A 178 2.84 18.51 15.18
C ASP A 178 3.55 19.08 13.93
N ALA A 179 4.73 18.54 13.62
CA ALA A 179 5.58 19.02 12.53
C ALA A 179 6.00 20.51 12.63
N LYS A 180 5.96 21.09 13.83
CA LYS A 180 6.37 22.49 14.10
C LYS A 180 7.53 22.59 15.06
N ARG A 181 7.65 21.63 15.99
CA ARG A 181 8.73 21.53 16.97
C ARG A 181 9.88 20.70 16.41
N PRO A 182 11.11 20.87 16.92
CA PRO A 182 12.21 19.99 16.56
C PRO A 182 11.88 18.51 16.78
N PHE A 183 12.43 17.65 15.92
CA PHE A 183 12.33 16.20 16.03
C PHE A 183 13.73 15.61 16.22
N VAL A 184 13.93 14.82 17.26
CA VAL A 184 15.25 14.26 17.60
C VAL A 184 15.16 12.74 17.72
N ASP A 185 16.03 12.03 17.02
CA ASP A 185 16.19 10.57 17.12
C ASP A 185 17.66 10.24 17.48
N PRO A 186 17.97 9.95 18.76
CA PRO A 186 19.33 9.68 19.21
C PRO A 186 19.84 8.29 18.83
N PHE A 187 19.04 7.46 18.17
CA PHE A 187 19.38 6.11 17.72
C PHE A 187 18.90 5.89 16.28
N CYS A 188 19.21 6.84 15.39
CA CYS A 188 18.53 6.98 14.09
C CYS A 188 18.81 5.83 13.11
N GLY A 189 19.84 5.02 13.32
CA GLY A 189 20.22 3.99 12.36
C GLY A 189 20.39 4.59 10.95
N SER A 190 19.78 3.98 9.95
CA SER A 190 19.77 4.50 8.58
C SER A 190 18.76 5.65 8.34
N GLY A 191 18.28 6.31 9.38
CA GLY A 191 17.50 7.55 9.31
C GLY A 191 16.03 7.41 8.93
N THR A 192 15.42 6.22 9.01
CA THR A 192 14.05 6.02 8.51
C THR A 192 13.02 6.92 9.22
N LEU A 193 13.10 7.07 10.56
CA LEU A 193 12.21 7.96 11.31
C LEU A 193 12.40 9.42 10.90
N LEU A 194 13.65 9.86 10.71
CA LEU A 194 14.00 11.23 10.32
C LEU A 194 13.45 11.56 8.93
N VAL A 195 13.63 10.64 7.96
CA VAL A 195 13.14 10.82 6.59
C VAL A 195 11.61 10.90 6.57
N GLU A 196 10.90 9.97 7.24
CA GLU A 196 9.44 10.01 7.31
C GLU A 196 8.92 11.27 8.04
N ALA A 197 9.60 11.72 9.12
CA ALA A 197 9.26 12.98 9.78
C ALA A 197 9.42 14.19 8.86
N ALA A 198 10.53 14.27 8.12
CA ALA A 198 10.76 15.34 7.15
C ALA A 198 9.73 15.33 6.01
N MET A 199 9.41 14.16 5.46
CA MET A 199 8.37 14.02 4.44
C MET A 199 6.99 14.43 4.96
N ILE A 200 6.67 14.15 6.23
CA ILE A 200 5.42 14.60 6.87
C ILE A 200 5.42 16.12 7.02
N ALA A 201 6.50 16.70 7.56
CA ALA A 201 6.63 18.14 7.78
C ALA A 201 6.52 18.94 6.48
N ARG A 202 7.15 18.44 5.41
CA ARG A 202 7.15 19.05 4.09
C ARG A 202 5.94 18.68 3.23
N ARG A 203 5.00 17.89 3.71
CA ARG A 203 3.81 17.40 2.98
C ARG A 203 4.15 16.61 1.71
N MET A 204 5.31 15.98 1.65
CA MET A 204 5.73 15.19 0.50
C MET A 204 4.92 13.89 0.44
N ALA A 205 4.32 13.60 -0.70
CA ALA A 205 3.54 12.37 -0.90
C ALA A 205 4.46 11.15 -0.93
N PRO A 206 4.23 10.10 -0.10
CA PRO A 206 5.14 8.95 0.01
C PRO A 206 5.18 8.07 -1.24
N GLY A 207 4.18 8.16 -2.11
CA GLY A 207 4.06 7.37 -3.33
C GLY A 207 4.62 8.05 -4.59
N ARG A 208 5.20 9.26 -4.49
CA ARG A 208 5.55 10.09 -5.66
C ARG A 208 6.63 9.51 -6.58
N HIS A 209 7.56 8.70 -6.05
CA HIS A 209 8.72 8.17 -6.77
C HIS A 209 8.62 6.69 -7.10
N ARG A 210 7.40 6.16 -7.25
CA ARG A 210 7.23 4.74 -7.51
C ARG A 210 6.08 4.46 -8.49
N ALA A 211 6.14 3.30 -9.14
CA ALA A 211 5.05 2.74 -9.91
C ALA A 211 4.14 1.85 -9.05
N PHE A 212 2.93 1.62 -9.53
CA PHE A 212 1.90 0.81 -8.88
C PHE A 212 1.29 -0.18 -9.87
N ALA A 213 0.80 -1.33 -9.38
CA ALA A 213 0.21 -2.36 -10.23
C ALA A 213 -1.02 -1.87 -10.99
N PHE A 214 -1.86 -0.99 -10.37
CA PHE A 214 -3.04 -0.43 -11.05
C PHE A 214 -2.73 0.35 -12.33
N GLN A 215 -1.48 0.82 -12.51
CA GLN A 215 -1.09 1.57 -13.72
C GLN A 215 -1.05 0.67 -14.97
N GLN A 216 -1.03 -0.65 -14.78
CA GLN A 216 -1.15 -1.62 -15.87
C GLN A 216 -2.60 -1.98 -16.20
N TRP A 217 -3.58 -1.55 -15.40
CA TRP A 217 -4.97 -1.91 -15.63
C TRP A 217 -5.59 -1.13 -16.80
N PRO A 218 -6.49 -1.75 -17.57
CA PRO A 218 -7.13 -1.08 -18.71
C PRO A 218 -7.90 0.20 -18.36
N SER A 219 -8.29 0.34 -17.10
CA SER A 219 -9.00 1.51 -16.55
C SER A 219 -8.09 2.65 -16.10
N PHE A 220 -6.77 2.50 -16.22
CA PHE A 220 -5.82 3.54 -15.83
C PHE A 220 -5.89 4.73 -16.79
N ASP A 221 -5.90 5.93 -16.23
CA ASP A 221 -5.91 7.22 -16.93
C ASP A 221 -4.66 8.00 -16.53
N ASP A 222 -3.63 7.95 -17.40
CA ASP A 222 -2.34 8.57 -17.13
C ASP A 222 -2.45 10.10 -17.01
N ASP A 223 -3.28 10.76 -17.82
CA ASP A 223 -3.46 12.20 -17.74
C ASP A 223 -4.00 12.63 -16.36
N ARG A 224 -4.94 11.85 -15.82
CA ARG A 224 -5.49 12.09 -14.49
C ARG A 224 -4.49 11.77 -13.39
N TRP A 225 -3.69 10.73 -13.56
CA TRP A 225 -2.59 10.39 -12.65
C TRP A 225 -1.54 11.52 -12.61
N GLN A 226 -1.13 12.03 -13.76
CA GLN A 226 -0.18 13.15 -13.84
C GLN A 226 -0.72 14.43 -13.18
N ARG A 227 -2.04 14.67 -13.27
CA ARG A 227 -2.66 15.79 -12.52
C ARG A 227 -2.58 15.60 -11.01
N LEU A 228 -2.80 14.36 -10.52
CA LEU A 228 -2.66 14.04 -9.08
C LEU A 228 -1.22 14.23 -8.61
N LEU A 229 -0.23 13.78 -9.39
CA LEU A 229 1.18 13.98 -9.08
C LEU A 229 1.54 15.47 -8.99
N ARG A 230 1.19 16.24 -10.01
CA ARG A 230 1.42 17.71 -9.99
C ARG A 230 0.74 18.40 -8.82
N GLY A 231 -0.47 17.98 -8.46
CA GLY A 231 -1.16 18.50 -7.27
C GLY A 231 -0.40 18.19 -5.99
N ALA A 232 0.06 16.96 -5.83
CA ALA A 232 0.84 16.56 -4.67
C ALA A 232 2.21 17.26 -4.58
N ASP A 233 2.85 17.53 -5.72
CA ASP A 233 4.09 18.29 -5.78
C ASP A 233 3.87 19.77 -5.44
N ALA A 234 2.75 20.37 -5.88
CA ALA A 234 2.38 21.74 -5.54
C ALA A 234 2.05 21.93 -4.03
N ASP A 235 1.65 20.86 -3.35
CA ASP A 235 1.38 20.89 -1.91
C ASP A 235 2.65 20.81 -1.05
N VAL A 236 3.81 20.49 -1.66
CA VAL A 236 5.09 20.42 -0.96
C VAL A 236 5.50 21.81 -0.47
N ILE A 237 5.88 21.89 0.80
CA ILE A 237 6.37 23.11 1.42
C ILE A 237 7.86 23.01 1.75
N ASP A 238 8.60 24.10 1.57
CA ASP A 238 10.04 24.13 1.87
C ASP A 238 10.33 24.22 3.37
N ARG A 239 9.38 24.75 4.14
CA ARG A 239 9.54 24.90 5.58
C ARG A 239 9.52 23.52 6.26
N CYS A 240 10.61 23.20 6.95
CA CYS A 240 10.74 22.05 7.81
C CYS A 240 11.29 22.49 9.17
N PRO A 241 10.79 21.99 10.31
CA PRO A 241 11.45 22.21 11.59
C PRO A 241 12.82 21.50 11.60
N GLU A 242 13.64 21.80 12.58
CA GLU A 242 14.90 21.10 12.78
C GLU A 242 14.64 19.60 13.04
N ILE A 243 15.28 18.73 12.28
CA ILE A 243 15.21 17.27 12.42
C ILE A 243 16.63 16.76 12.57
N VAL A 244 16.94 16.22 13.75
CA VAL A 244 18.27 15.80 14.13
C VAL A 244 18.30 14.31 14.43
N GLY A 245 19.29 13.61 13.91
CA GLY A 245 19.56 12.22 14.21
C GLY A 245 20.98 12.00 14.67
N SER A 246 21.21 11.01 15.52
CA SER A 246 22.54 10.52 15.85
C SER A 246 22.53 9.01 15.99
N ASP A 247 23.68 8.41 15.74
CA ASP A 247 23.92 6.99 15.99
C ASP A 247 25.40 6.79 16.35
N ARG A 248 25.68 5.78 17.16
CA ARG A 248 27.07 5.42 17.51
C ARG A 248 27.83 4.79 16.34
N ASP A 249 27.12 4.24 15.36
CA ASP A 249 27.66 3.62 14.15
C ASP A 249 27.77 4.67 13.04
N ALA A 250 28.98 5.07 12.72
CA ALA A 250 29.25 6.04 11.66
C ALA A 250 28.69 5.59 10.28
N GLY A 251 28.73 4.28 9.98
CA GLY A 251 28.14 3.75 8.74
C GLY A 251 26.61 3.88 8.72
N ALA A 252 25.94 3.82 9.89
CA ALA A 252 24.51 4.09 9.97
C ALA A 252 24.21 5.57 9.69
N VAL A 253 25.03 6.49 10.18
CA VAL A 253 24.92 7.94 9.91
C VAL A 253 25.13 8.23 8.42
N GLU A 254 26.15 7.65 7.79
CA GLU A 254 26.37 7.79 6.35
C GLU A 254 25.17 7.27 5.53
N ALA A 255 24.59 6.12 5.92
CA ALA A 255 23.40 5.58 5.31
C ALA A 255 22.18 6.50 5.48
N ALA A 256 22.05 7.15 6.67
CA ALA A 256 20.97 8.10 6.92
C ALA A 256 21.09 9.34 6.03
N LEU A 257 22.29 9.88 5.85
CA LEU A 257 22.56 11.00 4.96
C LEU A 257 22.23 10.65 3.49
N ALA A 258 22.69 9.49 3.01
CA ALA A 258 22.41 9.02 1.65
C ALA A 258 20.90 8.81 1.40
N ASN A 259 20.17 8.24 2.38
CA ASN A 259 18.73 8.07 2.31
C ASN A 259 17.98 9.41 2.33
N ALA A 260 18.44 10.38 3.11
CA ALA A 260 17.86 11.73 3.17
C ALA A 260 18.04 12.47 1.83
N GLU A 261 19.20 12.35 1.20
CA GLU A 261 19.46 12.89 -0.12
C GLU A 261 18.57 12.24 -1.19
N ALA A 262 18.50 10.90 -1.21
CA ALA A 262 17.64 10.16 -2.14
C ALA A 262 16.13 10.44 -1.95
N ALA A 263 15.71 10.83 -0.75
CA ALA A 263 14.35 11.24 -0.45
C ALA A 263 14.06 12.70 -0.83
N GLU A 264 15.03 13.47 -1.30
CA GLU A 264 14.91 14.89 -1.67
C GLU A 264 14.42 15.77 -0.51
N ILE A 265 14.69 15.39 0.73
CA ILE A 265 14.25 16.15 1.92
C ILE A 265 15.18 17.29 2.30
N GLY A 266 16.26 17.50 1.54
CA GLY A 266 17.28 18.49 1.81
C GLY A 266 18.46 17.95 2.64
N ARG A 267 19.41 18.82 2.98
CA ARG A 267 20.56 18.41 3.82
C ARG A 267 20.08 18.12 5.25
N ALA A 268 20.25 16.88 5.66
CA ALA A 268 20.17 16.54 7.07
C ALA A 268 21.39 17.12 7.79
N HIS A 269 21.21 17.88 8.87
CA HIS A 269 22.27 18.15 9.82
C HIS A 269 22.31 16.96 10.78
N VAL A 270 23.40 16.20 10.75
CA VAL A 270 23.68 15.05 11.62
C VAL A 270 24.83 15.41 12.54
#